data_d2c056efd09000b5f4dba4fb5fb40e0d
#
_entry.id   d2c056efd09000b5f4dba4fb5fb40e0d
#
_cell.length_a   1.000
_cell.length_b   1.000
_cell.length_c   1.000
_cell.angle_alpha   90.00
_cell.angle_beta   90.00
_cell.angle_gamma   90.00
#
_symmetry.space_group_name_H-M   'P 1'
#
loop_
_entity.id
_entity.type
_entity.pdbx_description
1 polymer ?
#
loop_
_entity_poly.entity_id
_entity_poly.type
_entity_poly.pdbx_seq_one_letter_code
_entity_poly.pdbx_strand_id
1 'polypeptide(L)'
;VVNEAEHQGHHTPVVQIHHRYGMTLFIASEVMFFVAWFWAYFDASLYPSAFVGGVWPPKDIEVFNPWDIPLINTLVLLLSGTTVTWAHHSLIEDDRKGFIQGLTATVILGFFFTLLQIYEYQHASFNFSGHIYGATFYMATGFHGFHVVVGTIFLAVCLWRGKLGHFNKDHHFGFEAAAWYWHFVDVVWLFLFAAIYVWGS
;
A
#
# COMPACT_ATOMS: atom_id res chain seq x y z
N VAL A 1 7.96 24.14 -5.28
CA VAL A 1 7.10 23.80 -4.12
C VAL A 1 7.93 23.75 -2.85
N VAL A 2 8.89 22.80 -2.68
CA VAL A 2 9.69 22.67 -1.44
C VAL A 2 10.45 23.95 -1.11
N ASN A 3 11.16 24.53 -2.07
CA ASN A 3 11.90 25.79 -1.88
C ASN A 3 10.98 26.96 -1.51
N GLU A 4 9.78 27.04 -2.10
CA GLU A 4 8.78 28.04 -1.78
C GLU A 4 8.21 27.88 -0.37
N ALA A 5 8.00 26.61 0.06
CA ALA A 5 7.51 26.30 1.40
C ALA A 5 8.53 26.58 2.49
N GLU A 6 9.77 26.10 2.32
CA GLU A 6 10.80 26.04 3.36
C GLU A 6 11.63 27.33 3.43
N HIS A 7 11.85 28.00 2.28
CA HIS A 7 12.73 29.18 2.22
C HIS A 7 12.00 30.50 1.96
N GLN A 8 10.82 30.46 1.35
CA GLN A 8 10.10 31.70 0.98
C GLN A 8 8.81 31.93 1.76
N GLY A 9 8.36 30.94 2.57
CA GLY A 9 7.18 31.06 3.44
C GLY A 9 5.84 31.24 2.70
N HIS A 10 5.76 30.84 1.43
CA HIS A 10 4.55 31.01 0.62
C HIS A 10 3.43 29.99 0.94
N HIS A 11 3.69 28.98 1.76
CA HIS A 11 2.69 28.01 2.16
C HIS A 11 1.86 28.51 3.35
N THR A 12 0.90 29.37 3.05
CA THR A 12 -0.09 29.84 4.03
C THR A 12 -0.98 28.68 4.51
N PRO A 13 -1.69 28.81 5.66
CA PRO A 13 -2.66 27.80 6.12
C PRO A 13 -3.71 27.40 5.06
N VAL A 14 -4.11 28.36 4.22
CA VAL A 14 -5.06 28.10 3.11
C VAL A 14 -4.42 27.16 2.06
N VAL A 15 -3.17 27.39 1.69
CA VAL A 15 -2.45 26.52 0.75
C VAL A 15 -2.27 25.12 1.33
N GLN A 16 -1.95 25.01 2.62
CA GLN A 16 -1.83 23.70 3.30
C GLN A 16 -3.15 22.92 3.27
N ILE A 17 -4.29 23.56 3.49
CA ILE A 17 -5.60 22.94 3.39
C ILE A 17 -5.87 22.44 1.96
N HIS A 18 -5.52 23.23 0.93
CA HIS A 18 -5.67 22.81 -0.46
C HIS A 18 -4.79 21.60 -0.81
N HIS A 19 -3.58 21.51 -0.28
CA HIS A 19 -2.74 20.32 -0.45
C HIS A 19 -3.36 19.08 0.21
N ARG A 20 -3.98 19.22 1.40
CA ARG A 20 -4.71 18.11 2.05
C ARG A 20 -5.90 17.65 1.22
N TYR A 21 -6.72 18.58 0.72
CA TYR A 21 -7.82 18.22 -0.19
C TYR A 21 -7.31 17.55 -1.47
N GLY A 22 -6.23 18.05 -2.06
CA GLY A 22 -5.60 17.45 -3.23
C GLY A 22 -5.16 16.01 -2.96
N MET A 23 -4.52 15.75 -1.82
CA MET A 23 -4.11 14.39 -1.43
C MET A 23 -5.30 13.48 -1.16
N THR A 24 -6.34 13.96 -0.52
CA THR A 24 -7.58 13.21 -0.28
C THR A 24 -8.24 12.80 -1.60
N LEU A 25 -8.35 13.72 -2.56
CA LEU A 25 -8.91 13.44 -3.88
C LEU A 25 -8.03 12.47 -4.69
N PHE A 26 -6.70 12.59 -4.55
CA PHE A 26 -5.77 11.64 -5.15
C PHE A 26 -6.00 10.22 -4.59
N ILE A 27 -6.05 10.06 -3.26
CA ILE A 27 -6.34 8.76 -2.64
C ILE A 27 -7.71 8.24 -3.07
N ALA A 28 -8.73 9.10 -3.17
CA ALA A 28 -10.05 8.70 -3.65
C ALA A 28 -10.00 8.16 -5.08
N SER A 29 -9.18 8.74 -5.97
CA SER A 29 -8.98 8.23 -7.33
C SER A 29 -8.32 6.84 -7.33
N GLU A 30 -7.34 6.62 -6.46
CA GLU A 30 -6.67 5.33 -6.32
C GLU A 30 -7.59 4.25 -5.72
N VAL A 31 -8.48 4.64 -4.79
CA VAL A 31 -9.55 3.74 -4.31
C VAL A 31 -10.43 3.30 -5.48
N MET A 32 -10.88 4.23 -6.35
CA MET A 32 -11.71 3.90 -7.51
C MET A 32 -10.96 3.02 -8.52
N PHE A 33 -9.65 3.20 -8.67
CA PHE A 33 -8.81 2.34 -9.47
C PHE A 33 -8.84 0.88 -8.95
N PHE A 34 -8.69 0.68 -7.63
CA PHE A 34 -8.79 -0.65 -7.03
C PHE A 34 -10.20 -1.23 -7.07
N VAL A 35 -11.25 -0.41 -6.93
CA VAL A 35 -12.64 -0.85 -7.11
C VAL A 35 -12.84 -1.50 -8.47
N ALA A 36 -12.22 -0.98 -9.54
CA ALA A 36 -12.32 -1.60 -10.86
C ALA A 36 -11.69 -3.01 -10.89
N TRP A 37 -10.54 -3.21 -10.25
CA TRP A 37 -9.89 -4.53 -10.18
C TRP A 37 -10.64 -5.51 -9.29
N PHE A 38 -11.19 -5.06 -8.17
CA PHE A 38 -12.07 -5.88 -7.33
C PHE A 38 -13.36 -6.26 -8.08
N TRP A 39 -13.93 -5.32 -8.84
CA TRP A 39 -15.09 -5.61 -9.67
C TRP A 39 -14.79 -6.72 -10.68
N ALA A 40 -13.69 -6.61 -11.41
CA ALA A 40 -13.28 -7.64 -12.37
C ALA A 40 -13.05 -9.00 -11.71
N TYR A 41 -12.46 -9.03 -10.52
CA TYR A 41 -12.28 -10.25 -9.74
C TYR A 41 -13.61 -10.84 -9.28
N PHE A 42 -14.50 -10.04 -8.70
CA PHE A 42 -15.80 -10.52 -8.23
C PHE A 42 -16.72 -10.92 -9.37
N ASP A 43 -16.70 -10.24 -10.51
CA ASP A 43 -17.44 -10.64 -11.70
C ASP A 43 -17.02 -12.04 -12.16
N ALA A 44 -15.71 -12.28 -12.26
CA ALA A 44 -15.19 -13.60 -12.66
C ALA A 44 -15.47 -14.70 -11.64
N SER A 45 -15.45 -14.38 -10.33
CA SER A 45 -15.59 -15.36 -9.25
C SER A 45 -17.04 -15.71 -8.93
N LEU A 46 -17.96 -14.73 -9.00
CA LEU A 46 -19.40 -14.95 -8.74
C LEU A 46 -20.13 -15.52 -9.96
N TYR A 47 -19.63 -15.21 -11.17
CA TYR A 47 -20.23 -15.67 -12.43
C TYR A 47 -19.20 -16.43 -13.29
N PRO A 48 -18.65 -17.57 -12.80
CA PRO A 48 -17.61 -18.29 -13.51
C PRO A 48 -18.13 -18.79 -14.86
N SER A 49 -17.41 -18.46 -15.93
CA SER A 49 -17.79 -18.84 -17.29
C SER A 49 -17.66 -20.34 -17.53
N ALA A 50 -18.39 -20.85 -18.52
CA ALA A 50 -18.30 -22.26 -18.95
C ALA A 50 -16.87 -22.65 -19.39
N PHE A 51 -16.05 -21.70 -19.85
CA PHE A 51 -14.65 -21.93 -20.21
C PHE A 51 -13.76 -22.35 -19.04
N VAL A 52 -14.10 -21.93 -17.82
CA VAL A 52 -13.37 -22.33 -16.60
C VAL A 52 -14.09 -23.48 -15.85
N GLY A 53 -15.02 -24.17 -16.52
CA GLY A 53 -15.77 -25.27 -15.94
C GLY A 53 -16.91 -24.85 -15.02
N GLY A 54 -17.29 -23.55 -14.98
CA GLY A 54 -18.40 -23.03 -14.18
C GLY A 54 -18.16 -23.06 -12.66
N VAL A 55 -16.92 -23.19 -12.22
CA VAL A 55 -16.53 -23.28 -10.81
C VAL A 55 -15.39 -22.30 -10.53
N TRP A 56 -15.39 -21.70 -9.33
CA TRP A 56 -14.32 -20.84 -8.85
C TRP A 56 -13.79 -21.33 -7.48
N PRO A 57 -12.46 -21.39 -7.26
CA PRO A 57 -11.39 -21.28 -8.28
C PRO A 57 -11.44 -22.42 -9.31
N PRO A 58 -10.84 -22.26 -10.52
CA PRO A 58 -10.78 -23.32 -11.53
C PRO A 58 -10.07 -24.56 -10.97
N LYS A 59 -10.58 -25.77 -11.29
CA LYS A 59 -10.11 -27.04 -10.70
C LYS A 59 -8.65 -27.39 -11.01
N ASP A 60 -8.08 -26.78 -12.06
CA ASP A 60 -6.73 -27.08 -12.54
C ASP A 60 -5.67 -26.11 -11.95
N ILE A 61 -6.07 -25.29 -10.96
CA ILE A 61 -5.18 -24.27 -10.35
C ILE A 61 -5.02 -24.62 -8.87
N GLU A 62 -3.76 -24.79 -8.44
CA GLU A 62 -3.43 -24.79 -7.02
C GLU A 62 -3.34 -23.34 -6.53
N VAL A 63 -4.27 -22.94 -5.69
CA VAL A 63 -4.30 -21.63 -5.05
C VAL A 63 -3.33 -21.56 -3.88
N PHE A 64 -2.91 -20.36 -3.52
CA PHE A 64 -2.06 -20.15 -2.34
C PHE A 64 -2.82 -20.47 -1.05
N ASN A 65 -2.11 -21.08 -0.08
CA ASN A 65 -2.62 -21.20 1.27
C ASN A 65 -2.60 -19.81 1.96
N PRO A 66 -3.75 -19.23 2.33
CA PRO A 66 -3.81 -17.91 2.95
C PRO A 66 -3.00 -17.79 4.24
N TRP A 67 -2.86 -18.90 4.97
CA TRP A 67 -2.29 -18.95 6.31
C TRP A 67 -0.76 -19.08 6.35
N ASP A 68 -0.11 -19.15 5.19
CA ASP A 68 1.34 -19.17 5.05
C ASP A 68 1.92 -17.76 4.78
N ILE A 69 2.61 -17.59 3.65
CA ILE A 69 3.27 -16.33 3.27
C ILE A 69 2.28 -15.13 3.22
N PRO A 70 1.05 -15.27 2.68
CA PRO A 70 0.11 -14.15 2.65
C PRO A 70 -0.25 -13.60 4.04
N LEU A 71 -0.38 -14.48 5.05
CA LEU A 71 -0.61 -14.04 6.43
C LEU A 71 0.60 -13.28 6.99
N ILE A 72 1.82 -13.80 6.76
CA ILE A 72 3.05 -13.13 7.21
C ILE A 72 3.15 -11.74 6.55
N ASN A 73 2.89 -11.64 5.25
CA ASN A 73 2.84 -10.38 4.52
C ASN A 73 1.83 -9.41 5.14
N THR A 74 0.65 -9.88 5.47
CA THR A 74 -0.38 -9.09 6.13
C THR A 74 0.11 -8.54 7.48
N LEU A 75 0.71 -9.39 8.32
CA LEU A 75 1.23 -8.97 9.62
C LEU A 75 2.38 -7.95 9.50
N VAL A 76 3.28 -8.14 8.53
CA VAL A 76 4.39 -7.22 8.25
C VAL A 76 3.85 -5.86 7.81
N LEU A 77 2.87 -5.83 6.93
CA LEU A 77 2.31 -4.57 6.43
C LEU A 77 1.54 -3.83 7.53
N LEU A 78 0.68 -4.52 8.29
CA LEU A 78 -0.03 -3.93 9.44
C LEU A 78 0.93 -3.41 10.51
N LEU A 79 2.01 -4.14 10.80
CA LEU A 79 3.06 -3.67 11.71
C LEU A 79 3.69 -2.38 11.17
N SER A 80 3.91 -2.28 9.87
CA SER A 80 4.45 -1.07 9.26
C SER A 80 3.49 0.13 9.39
N GLY A 81 2.17 -0.11 9.32
CA GLY A 81 1.14 0.88 9.59
C GLY A 81 1.21 1.42 11.04
N THR A 82 1.48 0.56 12.02
CA THR A 82 1.67 1.01 13.40
C THR A 82 2.94 1.83 13.57
N THR A 83 4.04 1.44 12.91
CA THR A 83 5.32 2.17 13.02
C THR A 83 5.29 3.53 12.33
N VAL A 84 4.57 3.70 11.22
CA VAL A 84 4.38 5.03 10.60
C VAL A 84 3.51 5.94 11.47
N THR A 85 2.50 5.38 12.13
CA THR A 85 1.68 6.12 13.08
C THR A 85 2.50 6.56 14.29
N TRP A 86 3.34 5.68 14.84
CA TRP A 86 4.29 6.05 15.89
C TRP A 86 5.23 7.17 15.44
N ALA A 87 5.80 7.08 14.25
CA ALA A 87 6.63 8.15 13.70
C ALA A 87 5.87 9.49 13.62
N HIS A 88 4.59 9.47 13.22
CA HIS A 88 3.78 10.68 13.13
C HIS A 88 3.53 11.31 14.51
N HIS A 89 3.17 10.51 15.52
CA HIS A 89 3.03 11.00 16.90
C HIS A 89 4.33 11.59 17.44
N SER A 90 5.45 10.89 17.24
CA SER A 90 6.77 11.39 17.67
C SER A 90 7.13 12.73 17.05
N LEU A 91 6.75 12.94 15.78
CA LEU A 91 6.99 14.23 15.11
C LEU A 91 6.15 15.36 15.72
N ILE A 92 4.89 15.09 16.09
CA ILE A 92 3.99 16.06 16.73
C ILE A 92 4.49 16.42 18.13
N GLU A 93 5.06 15.45 18.86
CA GLU A 93 5.63 15.61 20.20
C GLU A 93 7.06 16.21 20.19
N ASP A 94 7.59 16.54 18.99
CA ASP A 94 8.95 17.04 18.80
C ASP A 94 10.06 16.02 19.18
N ASP A 95 9.70 14.73 19.28
CA ASP A 95 10.66 13.64 19.44
C ASP A 95 11.24 13.20 18.09
N ARG A 96 12.31 13.87 17.70
CA ARG A 96 13.01 13.58 16.45
C ARG A 96 13.61 12.18 16.39
N LYS A 97 14.01 11.61 17.52
CA LYS A 97 14.58 10.25 17.55
C LYS A 97 13.50 9.20 17.29
N GLY A 98 12.38 9.30 17.98
CA GLY A 98 11.22 8.45 17.76
C GLY A 98 10.71 8.53 16.31
N PHE A 99 10.62 9.73 15.75
CA PHE A 99 10.24 9.94 14.35
C PHE A 99 11.17 9.18 13.37
N ILE A 100 12.49 9.37 13.50
CA ILE A 100 13.46 8.71 12.61
C ILE A 100 13.44 7.19 12.79
N GLN A 101 13.33 6.69 14.03
CA GLN A 101 13.28 5.25 14.31
C GLN A 101 12.00 4.62 13.75
N GLY A 102 10.84 5.18 14.02
CA GLY A 102 9.56 4.70 13.52
C GLY A 102 9.50 4.68 12.00
N LEU A 103 9.94 5.78 11.36
CA LEU A 103 9.94 5.87 9.90
C LEU A 103 10.97 4.93 9.25
N THR A 104 12.13 4.72 9.89
CA THR A 104 13.13 3.72 9.42
C THR A 104 12.55 2.31 9.50
N ALA A 105 11.88 1.96 10.60
CA ALA A 105 11.23 0.67 10.76
C ALA A 105 10.16 0.46 9.66
N THR A 106 9.33 1.47 9.38
CA THR A 106 8.31 1.41 8.34
C THR A 106 8.92 1.14 6.95
N VAL A 107 9.98 1.85 6.58
CA VAL A 107 10.65 1.65 5.30
C VAL A 107 11.25 0.24 5.17
N ILE A 108 11.85 -0.27 6.23
CA ILE A 108 12.40 -1.64 6.25
C ILE A 108 11.29 -2.67 6.11
N LEU A 109 10.17 -2.52 6.82
CA LEU A 109 9.03 -3.44 6.74
C LEU A 109 8.36 -3.39 5.36
N GLY A 110 8.21 -2.22 4.75
CA GLY A 110 7.69 -2.07 3.38
C GLY A 110 8.58 -2.73 2.33
N PHE A 111 9.90 -2.61 2.49
CA PHE A 111 10.85 -3.33 1.64
C PHE A 111 10.76 -4.84 1.84
N PHE A 112 10.66 -5.30 3.09
CA PHE A 112 10.54 -6.72 3.42
C PHE A 112 9.24 -7.33 2.87
N PHE A 113 8.10 -6.62 2.97
CA PHE A 113 6.86 -7.01 2.32
C PHE A 113 7.05 -7.23 0.81
N THR A 114 7.73 -6.29 0.15
CA THR A 114 7.99 -6.39 -1.30
C THR A 114 8.82 -7.63 -1.65
N LEU A 115 9.82 -7.97 -0.84
CA LEU A 115 10.63 -9.18 -1.04
C LEU A 115 9.79 -10.45 -0.87
N LEU A 116 8.94 -10.51 0.15
CA LEU A 116 8.05 -11.66 0.37
C LEU A 116 7.04 -11.82 -0.78
N GLN A 117 6.52 -10.71 -1.31
CA GLN A 117 5.59 -10.74 -2.44
C GLN A 117 6.27 -11.24 -3.73
N ILE A 118 7.51 -10.83 -3.97
CA ILE A 118 8.31 -11.36 -5.09
C ILE A 118 8.58 -12.86 -4.91
N TYR A 119 8.92 -13.29 -3.71
CA TYR A 119 9.13 -14.69 -3.38
C TYR A 119 7.86 -15.51 -3.63
N GLU A 120 6.70 -15.02 -3.20
CA GLU A 120 5.39 -15.66 -3.44
C GLU A 120 5.12 -15.83 -4.94
N TYR A 121 5.35 -14.78 -5.74
CA TYR A 121 5.15 -14.85 -7.19
C TYR A 121 6.08 -15.84 -7.90
N GLN A 122 7.30 -16.04 -7.40
CA GLN A 122 8.24 -17.02 -7.95
C GLN A 122 7.82 -18.46 -7.66
N HIS A 123 7.01 -18.69 -6.62
CA HIS A 123 6.54 -20.01 -6.21
C HIS A 123 5.07 -20.26 -6.58
N ALA A 124 4.47 -19.36 -7.36
CA ALA A 124 3.12 -19.52 -7.85
C ALA A 124 3.04 -20.70 -8.84
N SER A 125 2.04 -21.57 -8.65
CA SER A 125 1.76 -22.69 -9.55
C SER A 125 1.04 -22.28 -10.83
N PHE A 126 0.56 -21.02 -10.90
CA PHE A 126 -0.21 -20.48 -12.02
C PHE A 126 0.44 -19.21 -12.59
N ASN A 127 0.23 -18.99 -13.89
CA ASN A 127 0.77 -17.86 -14.62
C ASN A 127 -0.29 -16.76 -14.81
N PHE A 128 0.18 -15.54 -15.15
CA PHE A 128 -0.68 -14.42 -15.54
C PHE A 128 -1.57 -14.76 -16.75
N SER A 129 -1.01 -15.46 -17.74
CA SER A 129 -1.70 -15.81 -18.99
C SER A 129 -2.29 -17.23 -18.91
N GLY A 130 -3.45 -17.42 -19.54
CA GLY A 130 -4.08 -18.73 -19.70
C GLY A 130 -5.36 -18.92 -18.90
N HIS A 131 -5.50 -18.28 -17.75
CA HIS A 131 -6.69 -18.37 -16.91
C HIS A 131 -7.13 -17.00 -16.38
N ILE A 132 -8.44 -16.79 -16.30
CA ILE A 132 -9.01 -15.56 -15.73
C ILE A 132 -8.61 -15.36 -14.26
N TYR A 133 -8.44 -16.45 -13.50
CA TYR A 133 -7.97 -16.43 -12.12
C TYR A 133 -6.58 -15.77 -12.03
N GLY A 134 -5.60 -16.27 -12.81
CA GLY A 134 -4.25 -15.71 -12.82
C GLY A 134 -4.25 -14.25 -13.25
N ALA A 135 -5.00 -13.91 -14.30
CA ALA A 135 -5.08 -12.53 -14.77
C ALA A 135 -5.63 -11.58 -13.69
N THR A 136 -6.75 -11.90 -13.07
CA THR A 136 -7.36 -11.04 -12.03
C THR A 136 -6.52 -11.00 -10.76
N PHE A 137 -5.93 -12.13 -10.35
CA PHE A 137 -5.01 -12.22 -9.22
C PHE A 137 -3.80 -11.31 -9.39
N TYR A 138 -3.04 -11.49 -10.49
CA TYR A 138 -1.81 -10.72 -10.71
C TYR A 138 -2.07 -9.24 -11.00
N MET A 139 -3.20 -8.89 -11.63
CA MET A 139 -3.56 -7.48 -11.83
C MET A 139 -3.86 -6.81 -10.50
N ALA A 140 -4.71 -7.38 -9.66
CA ALA A 140 -5.07 -6.79 -8.38
C ALA A 140 -3.88 -6.73 -7.40
N THR A 141 -3.20 -7.86 -7.18
CA THR A 141 -2.06 -7.93 -6.25
C THR A 141 -0.81 -7.25 -6.80
N GLY A 142 -0.59 -7.27 -8.11
CA GLY A 142 0.57 -6.63 -8.77
C GLY A 142 0.47 -5.11 -8.74
N PHE A 143 -0.70 -4.53 -9.02
CA PHE A 143 -0.90 -3.09 -8.85
C PHE A 143 -0.79 -2.67 -7.39
N HIS A 144 -1.28 -3.50 -6.46
CA HIS A 144 -1.04 -3.24 -5.04
C HIS A 144 0.46 -3.24 -4.73
N GLY A 145 1.20 -4.23 -5.18
CA GLY A 145 2.66 -4.30 -5.01
C GLY A 145 3.38 -3.08 -5.59
N PHE A 146 2.93 -2.58 -6.75
CA PHE A 146 3.43 -1.32 -7.32
C PHE A 146 3.20 -0.13 -6.37
N HIS A 147 2.00 -0.01 -5.78
CA HIS A 147 1.68 1.04 -4.81
C HIS A 147 2.50 0.91 -3.52
N VAL A 148 2.79 -0.32 -3.06
CA VAL A 148 3.70 -0.55 -1.93
C VAL A 148 5.12 -0.03 -2.23
N VAL A 149 5.64 -0.31 -3.42
CA VAL A 149 6.97 0.19 -3.84
C VAL A 149 6.99 1.72 -3.91
N VAL A 150 5.99 2.34 -4.54
CA VAL A 150 5.86 3.80 -4.62
C VAL A 150 5.75 4.41 -3.21
N GLY A 151 4.92 3.83 -2.34
CA GLY A 151 4.77 4.28 -0.95
C GLY A 151 6.05 4.13 -0.14
N THR A 152 6.78 3.03 -0.30
CA THR A 152 8.08 2.81 0.35
C THR A 152 9.11 3.86 -0.09
N ILE A 153 9.17 4.18 -1.39
CA ILE A 153 10.04 5.25 -1.91
C ILE A 153 9.62 6.60 -1.34
N PHE A 154 8.33 6.89 -1.28
CA PHE A 154 7.80 8.13 -0.72
C PHE A 154 8.22 8.29 0.75
N LEU A 155 8.05 7.24 1.57
CA LEU A 155 8.48 7.22 2.97
C LEU A 155 10.01 7.31 3.12
N ALA A 156 10.78 6.68 2.23
CA ALA A 156 12.24 6.78 2.22
C ALA A 156 12.72 8.22 1.92
N VAL A 157 12.07 8.91 0.99
CA VAL A 157 12.33 10.34 0.73
C VAL A 157 11.96 11.18 1.95
N CYS A 158 10.83 10.90 2.62
CA CYS A 158 10.47 11.57 3.86
C CYS A 158 11.48 11.31 4.98
N LEU A 159 12.00 10.09 5.09
CA LEU A 159 13.06 9.74 6.05
C LEU A 159 14.33 10.56 5.80
N TRP A 160 14.75 10.66 4.54
CA TRP A 160 15.91 11.45 4.17
C TRP A 160 15.71 12.95 4.50
N ARG A 161 14.57 13.52 4.13
CA ARG A 161 14.21 14.90 4.47
C ARG A 161 14.08 15.11 5.99
N GLY A 162 13.54 14.13 6.70
CA GLY A 162 13.47 14.14 8.15
C GLY A 162 14.85 14.20 8.82
N LYS A 163 15.83 13.43 8.32
CA LYS A 163 17.22 13.47 8.78
C LYS A 163 17.88 14.83 8.53
N LEU A 164 17.50 15.53 7.47
CA LEU A 164 17.98 16.88 7.18
C LEU A 164 17.28 17.99 8.01
N GLY A 165 16.21 17.65 8.73
CA GLY A 165 15.49 18.62 9.57
C GLY A 165 14.42 19.43 8.86
N HIS A 166 13.99 19.00 7.68
CA HIS A 166 12.97 19.71 6.89
C HIS A 166 11.55 19.58 7.45
N PHE A 167 11.32 18.67 8.38
CA PHE A 167 10.03 18.52 9.04
C PHE A 167 10.09 18.99 10.48
N ASN A 168 9.05 19.71 10.88
CA ASN A 168 8.79 20.10 12.25
C ASN A 168 7.30 19.91 12.56
N LYS A 169 6.90 20.06 13.84
CA LYS A 169 5.53 19.83 14.31
C LYS A 169 4.47 20.65 13.56
N ASP A 170 4.81 21.84 13.06
CA ASP A 170 3.86 22.76 12.42
C ASP A 170 3.86 22.64 10.89
N HIS A 171 4.96 22.15 10.31
CA HIS A 171 5.16 22.05 8.86
C HIS A 171 5.70 20.67 8.46
N HIS A 172 4.81 19.70 8.30
CA HIS A 172 5.15 18.33 7.93
C HIS A 172 4.17 17.67 6.94
N PHE A 173 3.42 18.47 6.17
CA PHE A 173 2.40 17.97 5.24
C PHE A 173 2.93 16.88 4.30
N GLY A 174 4.17 17.00 3.80
CA GLY A 174 4.74 15.98 2.92
C GLY A 174 4.84 14.60 3.57
N PHE A 175 5.15 14.54 4.87
CA PHE A 175 5.12 13.29 5.63
C PHE A 175 3.69 12.84 5.97
N GLU A 176 2.79 13.76 6.31
CA GLU A 176 1.37 13.49 6.55
C GLU A 176 0.73 12.83 5.31
N ALA A 177 1.01 13.37 4.12
CA ALA A 177 0.54 12.80 2.86
C ALA A 177 1.11 11.39 2.59
N ALA A 178 2.39 11.16 2.89
CA ALA A 178 3.01 9.84 2.78
C ALA A 178 2.39 8.82 3.74
N ALA A 179 2.09 9.23 4.98
CA ALA A 179 1.44 8.38 5.96
C ALA A 179 0.00 8.02 5.53
N TRP A 180 -0.79 8.97 5.00
CA TRP A 180 -2.12 8.70 4.47
C TRP A 180 -2.08 7.73 3.29
N TYR A 181 -1.13 7.92 2.38
CA TYR A 181 -0.94 7.00 1.25
C TYR A 181 -0.57 5.59 1.72
N TRP A 182 0.30 5.48 2.74
CA TRP A 182 0.69 4.20 3.32
C TRP A 182 -0.48 3.46 3.96
N HIS A 183 -1.31 4.16 4.75
CA HIS A 183 -2.52 3.57 5.32
C HIS A 183 -3.56 3.17 4.26
N PHE A 184 -3.67 3.93 3.18
CA PHE A 184 -4.48 3.51 2.04
C PHE A 184 -3.99 2.17 1.47
N VAL A 185 -2.70 2.01 1.26
CA VAL A 185 -2.09 0.76 0.79
C VAL A 185 -2.36 -0.39 1.77
N ASP A 186 -2.23 -0.17 3.08
CA ASP A 186 -2.58 -1.15 4.12
C ASP A 186 -4.04 -1.64 4.02
N VAL A 187 -4.97 -0.71 3.87
CA VAL A 187 -6.41 -1.03 3.79
C VAL A 187 -6.72 -1.81 2.52
N VAL A 188 -6.15 -1.43 1.38
CA VAL A 188 -6.31 -2.18 0.12
C VAL A 188 -5.78 -3.60 0.26
N TRP A 189 -4.63 -3.79 0.93
CA TRP A 189 -4.09 -5.13 1.18
C TRP A 189 -5.02 -6.00 2.01
N LEU A 190 -5.64 -5.47 3.05
CA LEU A 190 -6.61 -6.23 3.86
C LEU A 190 -7.80 -6.71 3.02
N PHE A 191 -8.27 -5.87 2.09
CA PHE A 191 -9.32 -6.26 1.14
C PHE A 191 -8.84 -7.35 0.19
N LEU A 192 -7.61 -7.24 -0.35
CA LEU A 192 -7.00 -8.26 -1.21
C LEU A 192 -6.84 -9.57 -0.46
N PHE A 193 -6.31 -9.54 0.76
CA PHE A 193 -6.12 -10.72 1.59
C PHE A 193 -7.46 -11.41 1.85
N ALA A 194 -8.48 -10.67 2.28
CA ALA A 194 -9.79 -11.25 2.58
C ALA A 194 -10.50 -11.78 1.32
N ALA A 195 -10.49 -11.02 0.22
CA ALA A 195 -11.27 -11.36 -0.98
C ALA A 195 -10.57 -12.39 -1.87
N ILE A 196 -9.25 -12.25 -2.08
CA ILE A 196 -8.53 -13.08 -3.04
C ILE A 196 -7.90 -14.30 -2.37
N TYR A 197 -7.26 -14.12 -1.21
CA TYR A 197 -6.55 -15.22 -0.56
C TYR A 197 -7.46 -16.04 0.34
N VAL A 198 -8.33 -15.44 1.16
CA VAL A 198 -9.18 -16.20 2.11
C VAL A 198 -10.46 -16.68 1.46
N TRP A 199 -11.18 -15.81 0.74
CA TRP A 199 -12.46 -16.18 0.12
C TRP A 199 -12.28 -16.84 -1.24
N GLY A 200 -11.22 -16.51 -1.97
CA GLY A 200 -10.93 -17.04 -3.31
C GLY A 200 -10.06 -18.29 -3.34
N SER A 201 -9.74 -18.88 -2.16
CA SER A 201 -8.97 -20.13 -2.04
C SER A 201 -9.86 -21.36 -1.94
#